data_664af181d4495be33693b45084c29e27
#
_entry.id   664af181d4495be33693b45084c29e27
#
_cell.length_a   1.000
_cell.length_b   1.000
_cell.length_c   1.000
_cell.angle_alpha   90.00
_cell.angle_beta   90.00
_cell.angle_gamma   90.00
#
_symmetry.space_group_name_H-M   'P 1'
#
loop_
_entity.id
_entity.type
_entity.pdbx_description
1 polymer ?
#
loop_
_entity_poly.entity_id
_entity_poly.type
_entity_poly.pdbx_seq_one_letter_code
_entity_poly.pdbx_strand_id
1 'polypeptide(L)'
;KILLNSIYNKQYSPYFFTIFANKKSKTNIMDKIKHKFISVTYKLYIDNEGKETLEEETPEGKPLQFYSGFGMVLNAFEQKLLNSEGGSNYDISLTPAEGYGEYIPERVVKLSRDVFMDENGKFDSKHIYLDAIIPLQNEDGNHFLGQVKNIGDTHLTIDLNHPLAGKTLHFIGKVLENREANEEEIQNLLNKLNSHHCGNCGGNCGEHECGGNCEGCH
;
A
#
# COMPACT_ATOMS: atom_id res chain seq x y z
N LYS A 1 1.51 3.62 -8.99
CA LYS A 1 2.37 3.38 -7.79
C LYS A 1 1.66 3.71 -6.49
N ILE A 2 0.69 4.62 -6.47
CA ILE A 2 -0.11 4.96 -5.28
C ILE A 2 -1.01 3.78 -4.89
N LEU A 3 -1.68 3.12 -5.84
CA LEU A 3 -2.49 1.92 -5.56
C LEU A 3 -1.64 0.73 -5.04
N LEU A 4 -0.39 0.60 -5.50
CA LEU A 4 0.54 -0.41 -5.00
C LEU A 4 1.09 -0.07 -3.60
N ASN A 5 1.14 1.21 -3.21
CA ASN A 5 1.44 1.63 -1.84
C ASN A 5 0.38 1.21 -0.82
N SER A 6 -0.82 0.79 -1.27
CA SER A 6 -1.81 0.15 -0.40
C SER A 6 -1.24 -1.11 0.30
N ILE A 7 -0.24 -1.76 -0.30
CA ILE A 7 0.45 -2.92 0.30
C ILE A 7 1.36 -2.47 1.46
N TYR A 8 1.98 -1.30 1.36
CA TYR A 8 2.84 -0.75 2.42
C TYR A 8 2.05 -0.18 3.60
N ASN A 9 0.82 0.31 3.37
CA ASN A 9 -0.05 0.83 4.44
C ASN A 9 -0.89 -0.24 5.16
N LYS A 10 -0.68 -1.52 4.88
CA LYS A 10 -1.38 -2.63 5.56
C LYS A 10 -1.13 -2.73 7.08
N GLN A 11 -0.19 -1.96 7.61
CA GLN A 11 0.15 -1.98 9.04
C GLN A 11 -0.87 -1.25 9.93
N TYR A 12 -1.89 -0.60 9.36
CA TYR A 12 -2.82 0.25 10.11
C TYR A 12 -4.31 -0.12 10.07
N SER A 13 -4.68 -1.28 9.53
CA SER A 13 -6.05 -1.78 9.70
C SER A 13 -6.12 -2.79 10.85
N PRO A 14 -6.75 -2.45 11.98
CA PRO A 14 -6.92 -3.38 13.11
C PRO A 14 -7.74 -4.61 12.77
N TYR A 15 -8.44 -4.61 11.62
CA TYR A 15 -9.25 -5.74 11.15
C TYR A 15 -8.45 -6.87 10.49
N PHE A 16 -7.16 -6.66 10.17
CA PHE A 16 -6.38 -7.70 9.48
C PHE A 16 -5.78 -8.74 10.43
N PHE A 17 -5.64 -8.40 11.72
CA PHE A 17 -5.03 -9.31 12.70
C PHE A 17 -5.93 -10.45 13.17
N THR A 18 -7.26 -10.30 13.04
CA THR A 18 -8.23 -11.30 13.55
C THR A 18 -8.38 -12.52 12.64
N ILE A 19 -7.94 -12.47 11.39
CA ILE A 19 -8.12 -13.57 10.43
C ILE A 19 -6.98 -14.61 10.52
N PHE A 20 -5.80 -14.24 11.06
CA PHE A 20 -4.62 -15.13 11.10
C PHE A 20 -4.45 -15.93 12.40
N ALA A 21 -5.25 -15.69 13.44
CA ALA A 21 -5.06 -16.32 14.76
C ALA A 21 -5.63 -17.74 14.91
N ASN A 22 -6.28 -18.33 13.89
CA ASN A 22 -6.90 -19.66 14.03
C ASN A 22 -6.31 -20.65 12.99
N LYS A 23 -5.15 -21.22 13.32
CA LYS A 23 -4.30 -22.03 12.44
C LYS A 23 -4.79 -23.46 12.17
N LYS A 24 -5.96 -23.89 12.67
CA LYS A 24 -6.42 -25.30 12.58
C LYS A 24 -7.66 -25.57 11.73
N SER A 25 -8.33 -24.56 11.14
CA SER A 25 -9.53 -24.79 10.31
C SER A 25 -9.49 -24.10 8.92
N LYS A 26 -8.32 -23.65 8.45
CA LYS A 26 -8.20 -22.79 7.26
C LYS A 26 -8.13 -23.53 5.92
N THR A 27 -7.85 -24.81 5.89
CA THR A 27 -7.69 -25.55 4.62
C THR A 27 -9.00 -25.77 3.86
N ASN A 28 -10.17 -25.70 4.51
CA ASN A 28 -11.45 -25.98 3.84
C ASN A 28 -12.27 -24.75 3.41
N ILE A 29 -11.88 -23.53 3.78
CA ILE A 29 -12.63 -22.31 3.43
C ILE A 29 -11.98 -21.58 2.25
N MET A 30 -10.66 -21.65 2.11
CA MET A 30 -9.94 -21.03 0.97
C MET A 30 -10.21 -21.73 -0.36
N ASP A 31 -10.50 -23.04 -0.37
CA ASP A 31 -10.81 -23.82 -1.58
C ASP A 31 -12.17 -23.48 -2.22
N LYS A 32 -13.00 -22.64 -1.58
CA LYS A 32 -14.32 -22.22 -2.09
C LYS A 32 -14.36 -20.76 -2.58
N ILE A 33 -13.36 -19.96 -2.28
CA ILE A 33 -13.31 -18.56 -2.74
C ILE A 33 -12.66 -18.55 -4.11
N LYS A 34 -13.47 -18.32 -5.15
CA LYS A 34 -12.95 -18.11 -6.50
C LYS A 34 -12.30 -16.74 -6.57
N HIS A 35 -10.99 -16.73 -6.67
CA HIS A 35 -10.23 -15.51 -6.91
C HIS A 35 -10.27 -15.15 -8.39
N LYS A 36 -10.28 -13.87 -8.70
CA LYS A 36 -10.21 -13.38 -10.08
C LYS A 36 -8.87 -12.71 -10.34
N PHE A 37 -8.33 -12.96 -11.53
CA PHE A 37 -7.26 -12.16 -12.09
C PHE A 37 -7.87 -11.01 -12.86
N ILE A 38 -7.49 -9.77 -12.51
CA ILE A 38 -8.01 -8.55 -13.10
C ILE A 38 -6.84 -7.70 -13.59
N SER A 39 -6.91 -7.28 -14.86
CA SER A 39 -5.95 -6.39 -15.50
C SER A 39 -6.68 -5.17 -16.02
N VAL A 40 -6.25 -3.96 -15.60
CA VAL A 40 -6.91 -2.70 -15.93
C VAL A 40 -5.91 -1.60 -16.27
N THR A 41 -6.32 -0.68 -17.13
CA THR A 41 -5.72 0.64 -17.22
C THR A 41 -6.58 1.64 -16.48
N TYR A 42 -5.98 2.67 -15.88
CA TYR A 42 -6.72 3.73 -15.21
C TYR A 42 -6.02 5.07 -15.32
N LYS A 43 -6.84 6.11 -15.16
CA LYS A 43 -6.46 7.47 -14.79
C LYS A 43 -7.14 7.79 -13.48
N LEU A 44 -6.38 8.20 -12.48
CA LEU A 44 -6.88 8.64 -11.20
C LEU A 44 -6.94 10.16 -11.18
N TYR A 45 -8.11 10.67 -10.98
CA TYR A 45 -8.35 12.09 -10.72
C TYR A 45 -8.71 12.29 -9.26
N ILE A 46 -8.33 13.43 -8.72
CA ILE A 46 -8.72 13.88 -7.38
C ILE A 46 -9.43 15.22 -7.48
N ASP A 47 -10.45 15.40 -6.65
CA ASP A 47 -11.10 16.70 -6.52
C ASP A 47 -10.28 17.57 -5.55
N ASN A 48 -9.75 18.66 -6.08
CA ASN A 48 -9.12 19.73 -5.33
C ASN A 48 -10.00 20.97 -5.44
N GLU A 49 -10.82 21.22 -4.42
CA GLU A 49 -11.68 22.42 -4.31
C GLU A 49 -12.59 22.65 -5.53
N GLY A 50 -13.19 21.58 -6.06
CA GLY A 50 -14.07 21.63 -7.22
C GLY A 50 -13.36 21.59 -8.58
N LYS A 51 -12.05 21.31 -8.59
CA LYS A 51 -11.28 21.07 -9.81
C LYS A 51 -10.67 19.69 -9.80
N GLU A 52 -11.08 18.86 -10.75
CA GLU A 52 -10.43 17.56 -10.97
C GLU A 52 -9.01 17.73 -11.51
N THR A 53 -8.06 17.10 -10.85
CA THR A 53 -6.66 17.06 -11.27
C THR A 53 -6.21 15.62 -11.44
N LEU A 54 -5.50 15.33 -12.54
CA LEU A 54 -4.90 14.02 -12.78
C LEU A 54 -3.75 13.81 -11.80
N GLU A 55 -3.86 12.78 -10.97
CA GLU A 55 -2.85 12.44 -9.96
C GLU A 55 -1.95 11.30 -10.44
N GLU A 56 -2.53 10.28 -11.05
CA GLU A 56 -1.79 9.10 -11.51
C GLU A 56 -2.48 8.48 -12.73
N GLU A 57 -1.68 7.90 -13.61
CA GLU A 57 -2.18 7.05 -14.69
C GLU A 57 -1.29 5.81 -14.87
N THR A 58 -1.87 4.72 -15.36
CA THR A 58 -1.10 3.54 -15.74
C THR A 58 -0.22 3.87 -16.95
N PRO A 59 1.10 3.56 -16.90
CA PRO A 59 1.97 3.74 -18.05
C PRO A 59 1.50 2.89 -19.24
N GLU A 60 1.74 3.39 -20.45
CA GLU A 60 1.42 2.66 -21.65
C GLU A 60 2.10 1.27 -21.68
N GLY A 61 1.34 0.24 -22.00
CA GLY A 61 1.81 -1.14 -22.02
C GLY A 61 2.07 -1.78 -20.66
N LYS A 62 1.79 -1.08 -19.52
CA LYS A 62 1.96 -1.61 -18.17
C LYS A 62 0.69 -1.46 -17.36
N PRO A 63 -0.36 -2.25 -17.65
CA PRO A 63 -1.59 -2.19 -16.90
C PRO A 63 -1.39 -2.60 -15.44
N LEU A 64 -2.28 -2.16 -14.58
CA LEU A 64 -2.37 -2.63 -13.20
C LEU A 64 -2.96 -4.05 -13.21
N GLN A 65 -2.26 -5.00 -12.61
CA GLN A 65 -2.68 -6.39 -12.51
C GLN A 65 -2.78 -6.79 -11.05
N PHE A 66 -3.86 -7.42 -10.67
CA PHE A 66 -4.07 -7.89 -9.31
C PHE A 66 -4.97 -9.11 -9.25
N TYR A 67 -4.89 -9.84 -8.13
CA TYR A 67 -5.78 -10.93 -7.78
C TYR A 67 -6.75 -10.47 -6.70
N SER A 68 -8.04 -10.79 -6.88
CA SER A 68 -9.07 -10.42 -5.93
C SER A 68 -8.94 -11.15 -4.58
N GLY A 69 -9.30 -10.46 -3.50
CA GLY A 69 -9.29 -11.04 -2.15
C GLY A 69 -7.93 -11.02 -1.44
N PHE A 70 -6.88 -10.49 -2.06
CA PHE A 70 -5.55 -10.37 -1.45
C PHE A 70 -5.23 -8.95 -0.97
N GLY A 71 -6.18 -8.01 -1.14
CA GLY A 71 -6.01 -6.60 -0.74
C GLY A 71 -4.84 -5.93 -1.45
N MET A 72 -4.61 -6.26 -2.71
CA MET A 72 -3.55 -5.66 -3.54
C MET A 72 -3.92 -4.24 -3.98
N VAL A 73 -5.21 -3.93 -3.97
CA VAL A 73 -5.78 -2.62 -4.33
C VAL A 73 -6.81 -2.20 -3.26
N LEU A 74 -7.36 -0.99 -3.38
CA LEU A 74 -8.46 -0.54 -2.52
C LEU A 74 -9.66 -1.48 -2.63
N ASN A 75 -10.20 -1.90 -1.48
CA ASN A 75 -11.27 -2.88 -1.45
C ASN A 75 -12.50 -2.43 -2.25
N ALA A 76 -12.90 -1.16 -2.11
CA ALA A 76 -14.06 -0.63 -2.85
C ALA A 76 -13.81 -0.59 -4.37
N PHE A 77 -12.59 -0.31 -4.81
CA PHE A 77 -12.19 -0.39 -6.21
C PHE A 77 -12.26 -1.83 -6.74
N GLU A 78 -11.71 -2.78 -5.97
CA GLU A 78 -11.78 -4.21 -6.29
C GLU A 78 -13.23 -4.66 -6.44
N GLN A 79 -14.09 -4.38 -5.46
CA GLN A 79 -15.49 -4.81 -5.45
C GLN A 79 -16.27 -4.29 -6.67
N LYS A 80 -16.02 -3.03 -7.08
CA LYS A 80 -16.69 -2.44 -8.26
C LYS A 80 -16.23 -3.08 -9.57
N LEU A 81 -14.99 -3.62 -9.62
CA LEU A 81 -14.44 -4.28 -10.81
C LEU A 81 -14.74 -5.78 -10.90
N LEU A 82 -15.09 -6.44 -9.79
CA LEU A 82 -15.32 -7.89 -9.77
C LEU A 82 -16.32 -8.38 -10.82
N ASN A 83 -17.35 -7.59 -11.12
CA ASN A 83 -18.41 -7.96 -12.07
C ASN A 83 -18.28 -7.28 -13.44
N SER A 84 -17.19 -6.55 -13.66
CA SER A 84 -16.95 -5.90 -14.95
C SER A 84 -16.47 -6.91 -15.99
N GLU A 85 -16.91 -6.76 -17.22
CA GLU A 85 -16.47 -7.61 -18.33
C GLU A 85 -15.12 -7.17 -18.89
N GLY A 86 -14.32 -8.12 -19.36
CA GLY A 86 -13.09 -7.82 -20.10
C GLY A 86 -13.40 -6.99 -21.36
N GLY A 87 -12.63 -5.92 -21.58
CA GLY A 87 -12.83 -4.98 -22.68
C GLY A 87 -13.76 -3.79 -22.34
N SER A 88 -14.50 -3.81 -21.22
CA SER A 88 -15.39 -2.73 -20.82
C SER A 88 -14.62 -1.52 -20.28
N ASN A 89 -15.18 -0.33 -20.50
CA ASN A 89 -14.73 0.88 -19.81
C ASN A 89 -15.43 0.97 -18.45
N TYR A 90 -14.77 1.63 -17.51
CA TYR A 90 -15.34 1.90 -16.20
C TYR A 90 -15.07 3.35 -15.76
N ASP A 91 -15.95 3.82 -14.91
CA ASP A 91 -15.93 5.12 -14.28
C ASP A 91 -16.36 4.91 -12.83
N ILE A 92 -15.41 5.06 -11.90
CA ILE A 92 -15.57 4.69 -10.50
C ILE A 92 -15.15 5.85 -9.62
N SER A 93 -16.11 6.41 -8.88
CA SER A 93 -15.83 7.36 -7.81
C SER A 93 -15.84 6.64 -6.46
N LEU A 94 -14.83 6.93 -5.63
CA LEU A 94 -14.69 6.46 -4.26
C LEU A 94 -14.66 7.64 -3.32
N THR A 95 -15.51 7.59 -2.30
CA THR A 95 -15.48 8.56 -1.20
C THR A 95 -14.20 8.40 -0.37
N PRO A 96 -13.81 9.39 0.46
CA PRO A 96 -12.67 9.25 1.35
C PRO A 96 -12.73 7.97 2.19
N ALA A 97 -13.89 7.61 2.73
CA ALA A 97 -14.07 6.40 3.54
C ALA A 97 -13.86 5.10 2.76
N GLU A 98 -14.17 5.08 1.46
CA GLU A 98 -13.93 3.94 0.55
C GLU A 98 -12.49 3.93 0.01
N GLY A 99 -11.77 5.05 0.10
CA GLY A 99 -10.41 5.24 -0.38
C GLY A 99 -9.37 5.16 0.75
N TYR A 100 -8.69 6.26 0.99
CA TYR A 100 -7.58 6.36 1.96
C TYR A 100 -7.99 6.91 3.33
N GLY A 101 -9.29 6.98 3.60
CA GLY A 101 -9.86 7.47 4.85
C GLY A 101 -10.02 9.00 4.87
N GLU A 102 -10.68 9.46 5.91
CA GLU A 102 -10.85 10.88 6.17
C GLU A 102 -9.52 11.52 6.60
N TYR A 103 -9.38 12.82 6.30
CA TYR A 103 -8.25 13.58 6.81
C TYR A 103 -8.42 13.84 8.30
N ILE A 104 -7.42 13.48 9.10
CA ILE A 104 -7.43 13.59 10.56
C ILE A 104 -6.44 14.69 10.97
N PRO A 105 -6.89 15.89 11.38
CA PRO A 105 -6.02 17.01 11.75
C PRO A 105 -5.04 16.68 12.88
N GLU A 106 -5.44 15.80 13.80
CA GLU A 106 -4.63 15.36 14.95
C GLU A 106 -3.40 14.55 14.55
N ARG A 107 -3.36 14.06 13.30
CA ARG A 107 -2.19 13.40 12.72
C ARG A 107 -1.15 14.37 12.17
N VAL A 108 -1.42 15.67 12.24
CA VAL A 108 -0.41 16.69 11.93
C VAL A 108 0.36 17.00 13.19
N VAL A 109 1.59 16.53 13.27
CA VAL A 109 2.44 16.60 14.46
C VAL A 109 3.56 17.61 14.28
N LYS A 110 4.00 18.21 15.39
CA LYS A 110 5.19 19.06 15.44
C LYS A 110 6.31 18.29 16.13
N LEU A 111 7.38 18.04 15.43
CA LEU A 111 8.57 17.37 15.94
C LEU A 111 9.71 18.37 16.09
N SER A 112 10.55 18.21 17.14
CA SER A 112 11.75 19.04 17.31
C SER A 112 12.66 18.87 16.11
N ARG A 113 13.25 19.96 15.66
CA ARG A 113 14.25 19.95 14.59
C ARG A 113 15.48 19.13 14.96
N ASP A 114 15.80 19.00 16.24
CA ASP A 114 16.95 18.25 16.74
C ASP A 114 16.88 16.76 16.39
N VAL A 115 15.65 16.19 16.27
CA VAL A 115 15.45 14.80 15.86
C VAL A 115 15.97 14.52 14.46
N PHE A 116 16.12 15.56 13.65
CA PHE A 116 16.54 15.51 12.23
C PHE A 116 17.95 16.05 12.01
N MET A 117 18.73 16.17 13.07
CA MET A 117 20.15 16.54 13.00
C MET A 117 21.02 15.29 13.03
N ASP A 118 22.14 15.35 12.31
CA ASP A 118 23.18 14.33 12.39
C ASP A 118 24.00 14.44 13.69
N GLU A 119 24.92 13.51 13.93
CA GLU A 119 25.81 13.49 15.09
C GLU A 119 26.66 14.78 15.24
N ASN A 120 26.81 15.58 14.19
CA ASN A 120 27.55 16.84 14.18
C ASN A 120 26.62 18.05 14.38
N GLY A 121 25.34 17.85 14.67
CA GLY A 121 24.35 18.90 14.85
C GLY A 121 23.94 19.58 13.55
N LYS A 122 24.18 18.95 12.39
CA LYS A 122 23.80 19.48 11.08
C LYS A 122 22.46 18.91 10.65
N PHE A 123 21.55 19.80 10.23
CA PHE A 123 20.25 19.42 9.70
C PHE A 123 20.38 18.69 8.36
N ASP A 124 19.68 17.55 8.20
CA ASP A 124 19.68 16.76 6.96
C ASP A 124 18.77 17.38 5.88
N SER A 125 19.21 18.49 5.32
CA SER A 125 18.50 19.17 4.24
C SER A 125 18.47 18.40 2.91
N LYS A 126 19.21 17.30 2.79
CA LYS A 126 19.23 16.47 1.59
C LYS A 126 17.98 15.57 1.50
N HIS A 127 17.54 15.03 2.63
CA HIS A 127 16.40 14.13 2.69
C HIS A 127 15.16 14.81 3.25
N ILE A 128 15.30 15.94 3.96
CA ILE A 128 14.22 16.66 4.62
C ILE A 128 14.04 18.03 3.98
N TYR A 129 13.05 18.12 3.12
CA TYR A 129 12.63 19.33 2.43
C TYR A 129 11.10 19.41 2.39
N LEU A 130 10.55 20.54 2.01
CA LEU A 130 9.11 20.76 1.94
C LEU A 130 8.46 19.72 1.00
N ASP A 131 7.36 19.12 1.44
CA ASP A 131 6.63 18.03 0.79
C ASP A 131 7.39 16.69 0.66
N ALA A 132 8.60 16.56 1.21
CA ALA A 132 9.27 15.27 1.28
C ALA A 132 8.47 14.27 2.11
N ILE A 133 8.42 13.02 1.65
CA ILE A 133 7.88 11.90 2.43
C ILE A 133 9.05 11.22 3.13
N ILE A 134 9.04 11.27 4.47
CA ILE A 134 10.11 10.74 5.31
C ILE A 134 9.63 9.59 6.16
N PRO A 135 10.46 8.53 6.35
CA PRO A 135 10.16 7.48 7.31
C PRO A 135 10.40 7.99 8.73
N LEU A 136 9.45 7.71 9.61
CA LEU A 136 9.49 8.02 11.03
C LEU A 136 9.30 6.75 11.83
N GLN A 137 9.82 6.71 13.05
CA GLN A 137 9.63 5.64 14.00
C GLN A 137 9.22 6.22 15.35
N ASN A 138 8.23 5.61 16.00
CA ASN A 138 7.87 5.97 17.37
C ASN A 138 8.69 5.17 18.40
N GLU A 139 8.50 5.49 19.70
CA GLU A 139 9.18 4.81 20.80
C GLU A 139 8.86 3.30 20.88
N ASP A 140 7.68 2.89 20.40
CA ASP A 140 7.27 1.49 20.34
C ASP A 140 7.90 0.72 19.15
N GLY A 141 8.72 1.39 18.33
CA GLY A 141 9.34 0.80 17.15
C GLY A 141 8.46 0.73 15.90
N ASN A 142 7.25 1.32 15.94
CA ASN A 142 6.39 1.35 14.76
C ASN A 142 6.90 2.38 13.74
N HIS A 143 6.88 1.99 12.47
CA HIS A 143 7.30 2.84 11.36
C HIS A 143 6.11 3.53 10.71
N PHE A 144 6.28 4.81 10.38
CA PHE A 144 5.30 5.66 9.72
C PHE A 144 5.95 6.38 8.55
N LEU A 145 5.15 6.78 7.59
CA LEU A 145 5.55 7.76 6.59
C LEU A 145 4.88 9.08 6.93
N GLY A 146 5.65 10.17 6.94
CA GLY A 146 5.14 11.50 7.17
C GLY A 146 5.55 12.46 6.07
N GLN A 147 4.64 13.34 5.66
CA GLN A 147 4.93 14.39 4.71
C GLN A 147 5.33 15.67 5.45
N VAL A 148 6.47 16.23 5.08
CA VAL A 148 6.96 17.50 5.65
C VAL A 148 6.12 18.66 5.12
N LYS A 149 5.32 19.30 5.99
CA LYS A 149 4.46 20.43 5.63
C LYS A 149 5.07 21.78 5.92
N ASN A 150 5.94 21.86 6.92
CA ASN A 150 6.67 23.10 7.24
C ASN A 150 7.99 22.77 7.92
N ILE A 151 9.01 23.56 7.64
CA ILE A 151 10.33 23.49 8.27
C ILE A 151 10.58 24.82 8.98
N GLY A 152 10.37 24.82 10.30
CA GLY A 152 10.65 25.96 11.17
C GLY A 152 12.05 25.93 11.76
N ASP A 153 12.42 26.96 12.48
CA ASP A 153 13.74 27.07 13.12
C ASP A 153 13.93 26.06 14.27
N THR A 154 12.86 25.75 14.99
CA THR A 154 12.90 24.85 16.17
C THR A 154 12.10 23.56 15.96
N HIS A 155 11.10 23.56 15.09
CA HIS A 155 10.20 22.44 14.89
C HIS A 155 9.87 22.24 13.41
N LEU A 156 9.66 21.00 13.02
CA LEU A 156 9.07 20.60 11.75
C LEU A 156 7.60 20.24 11.96
N THR A 157 6.74 20.65 11.05
CA THR A 157 5.36 20.19 10.99
C THR A 157 5.27 19.04 9.98
N ILE A 158 4.84 17.89 10.45
CA ILE A 158 4.77 16.66 9.64
C ILE A 158 3.35 16.13 9.66
N ASP A 159 2.82 15.85 8.50
CA ASP A 159 1.50 15.26 8.30
C ASP A 159 1.67 13.74 8.14
N LEU A 160 1.06 12.98 9.06
CA LEU A 160 1.05 11.52 9.06
C LEU A 160 -0.19 10.94 8.35
N ASN A 161 -1.06 11.79 7.79
CA ASN A 161 -2.15 11.33 6.94
C ASN A 161 -1.61 10.81 5.61
N HIS A 162 -2.37 9.91 4.98
CA HIS A 162 -2.09 9.55 3.60
C HIS A 162 -2.23 10.81 2.71
N PRO A 163 -1.38 11.03 1.70
CA PRO A 163 -1.46 12.21 0.82
C PRO A 163 -2.81 12.42 0.14
N LEU A 164 -3.57 11.33 -0.04
CA LEU A 164 -4.92 11.34 -0.61
C LEU A 164 -6.04 11.17 0.43
N ALA A 165 -5.74 11.25 1.74
CA ALA A 165 -6.77 11.22 2.78
C ALA A 165 -7.70 12.44 2.66
N GLY A 166 -8.99 12.23 2.89
CA GLY A 166 -10.03 13.26 2.78
C GLY A 166 -10.41 13.62 1.33
N LYS A 167 -9.79 12.99 0.33
CA LYS A 167 -10.09 13.29 -1.09
C LYS A 167 -10.97 12.23 -1.70
N THR A 168 -11.92 12.67 -2.55
CA THR A 168 -12.66 11.77 -3.43
C THR A 168 -11.76 11.33 -4.57
N LEU A 169 -11.72 10.03 -4.83
CA LEU A 169 -10.90 9.42 -5.87
C LEU A 169 -11.79 9.06 -7.05
N HIS A 170 -11.46 9.54 -8.23
CA HIS A 170 -12.21 9.27 -9.45
C HIS A 170 -11.33 8.50 -10.44
N PHE A 171 -11.66 7.24 -10.65
CA PHE A 171 -10.95 6.31 -11.53
C PHE A 171 -11.69 6.14 -12.84
N ILE A 172 -11.07 6.52 -13.94
CA ILE A 172 -11.58 6.29 -15.29
C ILE A 172 -10.61 5.37 -16.00
N GLY A 173 -11.11 4.30 -16.62
CA GLY A 173 -10.22 3.38 -17.28
C GLY A 173 -10.92 2.26 -18.05
N LYS A 174 -10.13 1.23 -18.39
CA LYS A 174 -10.61 0.08 -19.13
C LYS A 174 -10.16 -1.20 -18.45
N VAL A 175 -11.09 -2.14 -18.34
CA VAL A 175 -10.79 -3.52 -17.95
C VAL A 175 -10.22 -4.22 -19.18
N LEU A 176 -8.97 -4.66 -19.11
CA LEU A 176 -8.35 -5.40 -20.18
C LEU A 176 -8.69 -6.89 -20.09
N GLU A 177 -8.64 -7.42 -18.87
CA GLU A 177 -8.91 -8.82 -18.59
C GLU A 177 -9.60 -8.96 -17.22
N ASN A 178 -10.61 -9.82 -17.14
CA ASN A 178 -11.27 -10.23 -15.89
C ASN A 178 -11.67 -11.69 -16.05
N ARG A 179 -10.94 -12.58 -15.41
CA ARG A 179 -11.16 -14.03 -15.46
C ARG A 179 -10.97 -14.68 -14.10
N GLU A 180 -11.43 -15.90 -13.95
CA GLU A 180 -11.06 -16.71 -12.80
C GLU A 180 -9.55 -16.96 -12.81
N ALA A 181 -8.90 -16.81 -11.65
CA ALA A 181 -7.50 -17.16 -11.47
C ALA A 181 -7.36 -18.68 -11.34
N ASN A 182 -6.32 -19.25 -11.91
CA ASN A 182 -6.04 -20.67 -11.72
C ASN A 182 -5.28 -20.93 -10.41
N GLU A 183 -5.30 -22.18 -9.95
CA GLU A 183 -4.67 -22.56 -8.69
C GLU A 183 -3.16 -22.31 -8.67
N GLU A 184 -2.47 -22.51 -9.79
CA GLU A 184 -1.02 -22.28 -9.92
C GLU A 184 -0.67 -20.81 -9.76
N GLU A 185 -1.47 -19.90 -10.33
CA GLU A 185 -1.28 -18.45 -10.20
C GLU A 185 -1.42 -18.02 -8.73
N ILE A 186 -2.44 -18.56 -8.05
CA ILE A 186 -2.67 -18.26 -6.63
C ILE A 186 -1.55 -18.81 -5.76
N GLN A 187 -1.09 -20.06 -6.00
CA GLN A 187 0.04 -20.64 -5.25
C GLN A 187 1.33 -19.83 -5.47
N ASN A 188 1.60 -19.42 -6.70
CA ASN A 188 2.76 -18.58 -7.02
C ASN A 188 2.69 -17.23 -6.32
N LEU A 189 1.49 -16.61 -6.25
CA LEU A 189 1.28 -15.38 -5.49
C LEU A 189 1.54 -15.59 -4.00
N LEU A 190 0.98 -16.64 -3.41
CA LEU A 190 1.16 -16.98 -2.00
C LEU A 190 2.64 -17.24 -1.67
N ASN A 191 3.35 -17.97 -2.53
CA ASN A 191 4.77 -18.23 -2.36
C ASN A 191 5.58 -16.93 -2.39
N LYS A 192 5.27 -16.00 -3.30
CA LYS A 192 5.91 -14.68 -3.35
C LYS A 192 5.62 -13.85 -2.10
N LEU A 193 4.39 -13.86 -1.59
CA LEU A 193 4.02 -13.13 -0.37
C LEU A 193 4.71 -13.72 0.88
N ASN A 194 4.91 -15.03 0.93
CA ASN A 194 5.59 -15.71 2.04
C ASN A 194 7.12 -15.57 1.98
N SER A 195 7.72 -15.49 0.80
CA SER A 195 9.18 -15.37 0.63
C SER A 195 9.75 -14.03 1.11
N HIS A 196 8.92 -13.00 1.25
CA HIS A 196 9.33 -11.70 1.81
C HIS A 196 9.40 -11.66 3.35
N HIS A 197 9.14 -12.80 4.03
CA HIS A 197 9.14 -12.84 5.50
C HIS A 197 10.48 -13.30 6.11
N CYS A 198 11.53 -13.53 5.32
CA CYS A 198 12.88 -13.80 5.82
C CYS A 198 13.66 -12.51 6.13
N GLY A 199 13.05 -11.59 6.88
CA GLY A 199 13.61 -10.27 7.20
C GLY A 199 14.52 -10.21 8.40
N ASN A 200 15.11 -11.32 8.90
CA ASN A 200 16.07 -11.25 9.99
C ASN A 200 17.06 -12.42 10.05
N CYS A 201 17.56 -12.88 8.91
CA CYS A 201 18.76 -13.72 8.91
C CYS A 201 19.99 -12.82 8.81
N GLY A 202 20.44 -12.26 9.92
CA GLY A 202 21.75 -11.62 10.06
C GLY A 202 22.88 -12.63 9.99
N GLY A 203 23.06 -13.29 8.85
CA GLY A 203 24.13 -14.26 8.61
C GLY A 203 24.44 -14.27 7.11
N ASN A 204 25.70 -13.97 6.80
CA ASN A 204 26.36 -14.00 5.50
C ASN A 204 25.96 -15.23 4.65
N CYS A 205 24.88 -15.14 3.87
CA CYS A 205 24.53 -16.16 2.88
C CYS A 205 25.35 -15.90 1.62
N GLY A 206 26.51 -16.56 1.54
CA GLY A 206 27.28 -16.68 0.31
C GLY A 206 26.44 -17.39 -0.77
N GLU A 207 26.71 -17.05 -2.02
CA GLU A 207 26.10 -17.48 -3.28
C GLU A 207 25.67 -18.96 -3.32
N HIS A 208 24.48 -19.28 -2.78
CA HIS A 208 23.77 -20.53 -3.05
C HIS A 208 22.27 -20.28 -2.98
N GLU A 209 21.57 -20.73 -4.02
CA GLU A 209 20.12 -20.73 -4.14
C GLU A 209 19.46 -21.32 -2.90
N CYS A 210 18.69 -20.52 -2.16
CA CYS A 210 17.85 -21.00 -1.06
C CYS A 210 16.64 -21.73 -1.60
N GLY A 211 16.84 -22.97 -2.03
CA GLY A 211 15.78 -23.94 -2.28
C GLY A 211 15.67 -24.87 -1.09
N GLY A 212 14.59 -24.73 -0.30
CA GLY A 212 14.18 -25.77 0.63
C GLY A 212 14.39 -25.49 2.11
N ASN A 213 13.25 -25.52 2.81
CA ASN A 213 13.04 -25.87 4.22
C ASN A 213 14.08 -25.40 5.25
N CYS A 214 13.82 -24.22 5.84
CA CYS A 214 14.55 -23.81 7.06
C CYS A 214 13.98 -24.53 8.29
N GLU A 215 14.27 -25.80 8.47
CA GLU A 215 14.18 -26.50 9.75
C GLU A 215 15.55 -26.39 10.43
N GLY A 216 15.65 -25.52 11.43
CA GLY A 216 16.79 -25.48 12.33
C GLY A 216 17.61 -24.20 12.40
N CYS A 217 17.02 -23.10 12.82
CA CYS A 217 17.76 -22.01 13.45
C CYS A 217 17.40 -21.97 14.94
N HIS A 218 18.31 -22.45 15.76
CA HIS A 218 18.34 -22.24 17.21
C HIS A 218 19.04 -20.92 17.51
#